data_d8e2c6cadd232c8d22a070663886e088
#
_entry.id   d8e2c6cadd232c8d22a070663886e088
#
_cell.length_a   1.000
_cell.length_b   1.000
_cell.length_c   1.000
_cell.angle_alpha   90.00
_cell.angle_beta   90.00
_cell.angle_gamma   90.00
#
_symmetry.space_group_name_H-M   'P 1'
#
loop_
_entity.id
_entity.type
_entity.pdbx_description
1 polymer ?
#
loop_
_entity_poly.entity_id
_entity_poly.type
_entity_poly.pdbx_seq_one_letter_code
_entity_poly.pdbx_strand_id
1 'polypeptide(L)'
;MTGLPARPAAYIRDAYATAPDDPDMTAARDMVIGLVQDLGWPAPAVYADVGQPGRQLAALVEAISAGRHDAVYATHPMQIGSDLAQVETFDRLCRQHRVRLRYRWGGGPRDPRALFDVICDIKRFTVTDEHLRLL
;
A
#
# COMPACT_ATOMS: atom_id res chain seq x y z
N MET A 1 14.37 -0.69 -20.90
CA MET A 1 14.67 0.40 -19.96
C MET A 1 13.41 0.79 -19.21
N THR A 2 13.50 0.72 -17.91
CA THR A 2 12.36 1.11 -17.08
C THR A 2 12.42 2.61 -16.79
N GLY A 3 11.68 3.40 -17.56
CA GLY A 3 11.51 4.82 -17.25
C GLY A 3 10.72 5.01 -15.96
N LEU A 4 10.63 6.26 -15.52
CA LEU A 4 9.76 6.64 -14.42
C LEU A 4 8.30 6.47 -14.86
N PRO A 5 7.39 6.16 -13.92
CA PRO A 5 5.98 6.11 -14.28
C PRO A 5 5.47 7.48 -14.69
N ALA A 6 4.53 7.49 -15.62
CA ALA A 6 3.89 8.73 -16.09
C ALA A 6 2.63 9.05 -15.30
N ARG A 7 1.95 8.03 -14.77
CA ARG A 7 0.63 8.17 -14.14
C ARG A 7 0.57 7.37 -12.84
N PRO A 8 1.41 7.72 -11.84
CA PRO A 8 1.44 6.97 -10.60
C PRO A 8 0.20 7.24 -9.75
N ALA A 9 -0.14 6.26 -8.92
CA ALA A 9 -1.12 6.38 -7.87
C ALA A 9 -0.48 6.01 -6.54
N ALA A 10 -1.04 6.47 -5.44
CA ALA A 10 -0.64 6.08 -4.11
C ALA A 10 -1.88 5.66 -3.33
N TYR A 11 -1.77 4.55 -2.61
CA TYR A 11 -2.82 4.11 -1.71
C TYR A 11 -2.39 4.31 -0.26
N ILE A 12 -3.25 4.94 0.51
CA ILE A 12 -3.01 5.28 1.92
C ILE A 12 -4.18 4.77 2.74
N ARG A 13 -3.87 4.18 3.88
CA ARG A 13 -4.89 3.76 4.82
C ARG A 13 -4.39 4.01 6.24
N ASP A 14 -5.23 4.65 7.05
CA ASP A 14 -4.98 4.78 8.48
C ASP A 14 -6.10 4.08 9.24
N ALA A 15 -5.74 3.00 9.94
CA ALA A 15 -6.69 2.17 10.67
C ALA A 15 -7.28 2.88 11.89
N TYR A 16 -6.63 3.92 12.36
CA TYR A 16 -7.01 4.63 13.59
C TYR A 16 -7.62 6.01 13.32
N ALA A 17 -7.54 6.50 12.11
CA ALA A 17 -8.18 7.76 11.75
C ALA A 17 -9.70 7.63 11.84
N THR A 18 -10.36 8.71 12.24
CA THR A 18 -11.83 8.72 12.42
C THR A 18 -12.55 9.39 11.25
N ALA A 19 -11.83 10.18 10.45
CA ALA A 19 -12.41 10.89 9.32
C ALA A 19 -11.34 11.18 8.26
N PRO A 20 -11.74 11.43 6.99
CA PRO A 20 -10.77 11.73 5.93
C PRO A 20 -9.93 12.99 6.17
N ASP A 21 -10.43 13.93 6.95
CA ASP A 21 -9.74 15.17 7.29
C ASP A 21 -8.97 15.10 8.62
N ASP A 22 -8.91 13.91 9.23
CA ASP A 22 -8.14 13.69 10.44
C ASP A 22 -6.68 14.10 10.22
N PRO A 23 -6.04 14.80 11.19
CA PRO A 23 -4.61 15.17 11.07
C PRO A 23 -3.69 13.98 10.78
N ASP A 24 -4.00 12.80 11.30
CA ASP A 24 -3.21 11.60 11.04
C ASP A 24 -3.28 11.20 9.56
N MET A 25 -4.44 11.35 8.93
CA MET A 25 -4.58 11.10 7.48
C MET A 25 -3.80 12.11 6.67
N THR A 26 -3.80 13.38 7.06
CA THR A 26 -3.03 14.43 6.39
C THR A 26 -1.54 14.13 6.51
N ALA A 27 -1.08 13.76 7.69
CA ALA A 27 0.33 13.41 7.91
C ALA A 27 0.74 12.18 7.09
N ALA A 28 -0.09 11.16 7.03
CA ALA A 28 0.16 9.95 6.24
C ALA A 28 0.24 10.29 4.75
N ARG A 29 -0.66 11.13 4.27
CA ARG A 29 -0.67 11.59 2.87
C ARG A 29 0.61 12.35 2.53
N ASP A 30 0.99 13.30 3.36
CA ASP A 30 2.20 14.11 3.14
C ASP A 30 3.45 13.23 3.13
N MET A 31 3.52 12.26 4.04
CA MET A 31 4.63 11.31 4.10
C MET A 31 4.73 10.49 2.81
N VAL A 32 3.63 9.95 2.34
CA VAL A 32 3.62 9.11 1.13
C VAL A 32 3.96 9.94 -0.10
N ILE A 33 3.42 11.15 -0.21
CA ILE A 33 3.76 12.05 -1.32
C ILE A 33 5.26 12.34 -1.32
N GLY A 34 5.84 12.60 -0.16
CA GLY A 34 7.30 12.82 -0.03
C GLY A 34 8.11 11.60 -0.46
N LEU A 35 7.69 10.40 -0.06
CA LEU A 35 8.38 9.17 -0.45
C LEU A 35 8.31 8.92 -1.96
N VAL A 36 7.17 9.20 -2.57
CA VAL A 36 6.99 9.09 -4.02
C VAL A 36 7.87 10.08 -4.76
N GLN A 37 7.95 11.32 -4.26
CA GLN A 37 8.84 12.33 -4.83
C GLN A 37 10.31 11.92 -4.73
N ASP A 38 10.71 11.31 -3.62
CA ASP A 38 12.08 10.81 -3.43
C ASP A 38 12.45 9.73 -4.45
N LEU A 39 11.48 8.99 -4.96
CA LEU A 39 11.68 8.04 -6.05
C LEU A 39 11.83 8.73 -7.42
N GLY A 40 11.63 10.03 -7.49
CA GLY A 40 11.62 10.77 -8.75
C GLY A 40 10.33 10.62 -9.53
N TRP A 41 9.29 10.07 -8.94
CA TRP A 41 7.99 9.93 -9.61
C TRP A 41 7.27 11.26 -9.65
N PRO A 42 6.44 11.51 -10.68
CA PRO A 42 5.56 12.67 -10.66
C PRO A 42 4.52 12.55 -9.53
N ALA A 43 3.81 13.63 -9.27
CA ALA A 43 2.80 13.66 -8.23
C ALA A 43 1.75 12.57 -8.45
N PRO A 44 1.49 11.70 -7.46
CA PRO A 44 0.55 10.60 -7.63
C PRO A 44 -0.90 11.05 -7.42
N ALA A 45 -1.83 10.33 -8.06
CA ALA A 45 -3.22 10.38 -7.64
C ALA A 45 -3.33 9.64 -6.31
N VAL A 46 -3.95 10.24 -5.31
CA VAL A 46 -4.01 9.69 -3.96
C VAL A 46 -5.38 9.06 -3.71
N TYR A 47 -5.36 7.82 -3.28
CA TYR A 47 -6.54 7.06 -2.86
C TYR A 47 -6.36 6.73 -1.37
N ALA A 48 -7.21 7.29 -0.53
CA ALA A 48 -7.05 7.18 0.92
C ALA A 48 -8.33 6.67 1.57
N ASP A 49 -8.22 5.58 2.32
CA ASP A 49 -9.31 5.01 3.11
C ASP A 49 -9.04 5.20 4.61
N VAL A 50 -10.12 5.38 5.34
CA VAL A 50 -10.11 5.46 6.80
C VAL A 50 -10.54 4.10 7.35
N GLY A 51 -9.75 3.56 8.27
CA GLY A 51 -10.05 2.27 8.87
C GLY A 51 -9.69 1.11 7.98
N GLN A 52 -10.70 0.43 7.45
CA GLN A 52 -10.50 -0.73 6.58
C GLN A 52 -10.39 -0.32 5.12
N PRO A 53 -9.76 -1.14 4.26
CA PRO A 53 -9.81 -0.90 2.82
C PRO A 53 -11.26 -0.82 2.34
N GLY A 54 -11.59 0.22 1.59
CA GLY A 54 -12.96 0.49 1.23
C GLY A 54 -13.12 1.12 -0.13
N ARG A 55 -13.90 2.20 -0.20
CA ARG A 55 -14.27 2.86 -1.46
C ARG A 55 -13.08 3.33 -2.27
N GLN A 56 -12.04 3.84 -1.59
CA GLN A 56 -10.89 4.38 -2.31
C GLN A 56 -10.04 3.27 -2.91
N LEU A 57 -9.90 2.14 -2.21
CA LEU A 57 -9.22 0.99 -2.80
C LEU A 57 -10.03 0.45 -3.99
N ALA A 58 -11.34 0.37 -3.88
CA ALA A 58 -12.21 -0.05 -4.98
C ALA A 58 -12.07 0.88 -6.18
N ALA A 59 -12.01 2.20 -5.94
CA ALA A 59 -11.81 3.19 -6.99
C ALA A 59 -10.44 3.03 -7.65
N LEU A 60 -9.40 2.73 -6.88
CA LEU A 60 -8.07 2.46 -7.42
C LEU A 60 -8.07 1.21 -8.30
N VAL A 61 -8.69 0.12 -7.84
CA VAL A 61 -8.81 -1.12 -8.62
C VAL A 61 -9.51 -0.84 -9.95
N GLU A 62 -10.58 -0.08 -9.92
CA GLU A 62 -11.32 0.29 -11.12
C GLU A 62 -10.48 1.15 -12.06
N ALA A 63 -9.73 2.11 -11.52
CA ALA A 63 -8.84 2.96 -12.31
C ALA A 63 -7.69 2.17 -12.95
N ILE A 64 -7.13 1.19 -12.22
CA ILE A 64 -6.11 0.28 -12.77
C ILE A 64 -6.71 -0.52 -13.94
N SER A 65 -7.90 -1.08 -13.75
CA SER A 65 -8.57 -1.85 -14.78
C SER A 65 -8.90 -1.03 -16.01
N ALA A 66 -9.11 0.28 -15.84
CA ALA A 66 -9.38 1.21 -16.94
C ALA A 66 -8.10 1.76 -17.58
N GLY A 67 -6.92 1.35 -17.14
CA GLY A 67 -5.65 1.79 -17.70
C GLY A 67 -5.24 3.20 -17.32
N ARG A 68 -5.75 3.72 -16.21
CA ARG A 68 -5.48 5.11 -15.78
C ARG A 68 -4.16 5.29 -15.07
N HIS A 69 -3.58 4.23 -14.55
CA HIS A 69 -2.33 4.28 -13.79
C HIS A 69 -1.33 3.27 -14.32
N ASP A 70 -0.06 3.60 -14.23
CA ASP A 70 1.04 2.73 -14.63
C ASP A 70 1.93 2.34 -13.43
N ALA A 71 1.65 2.89 -12.27
CA ALA A 71 2.36 2.53 -11.04
C ALA A 71 1.49 2.81 -9.82
N VAL A 72 1.70 2.03 -8.77
CA VAL A 72 1.05 2.21 -7.48
C VAL A 72 2.09 2.13 -6.38
N TYR A 73 2.02 3.06 -5.45
CA TYR A 73 2.85 3.06 -4.25
C TYR A 73 1.97 2.87 -3.01
N ALA A 74 2.39 1.97 -2.14
CA ALA A 74 1.79 1.80 -0.82
C ALA A 74 2.91 1.57 0.19
N THR A 75 2.68 1.88 1.48
CA THR A 75 3.72 1.75 2.49
C THR A 75 4.07 0.29 2.76
N HIS A 76 3.08 -0.58 2.82
CA HIS A 76 3.31 -2.02 2.96
C HIS A 76 2.07 -2.80 2.51
N PRO A 77 2.22 -4.12 2.29
CA PRO A 77 1.10 -4.93 1.78
C PRO A 77 -0.16 -4.91 2.64
N MET A 78 -0.02 -4.77 3.94
CA MET A 78 -1.16 -4.76 4.86
C MET A 78 -2.04 -3.51 4.72
N GLN A 79 -1.59 -2.51 4.00
CA GLN A 79 -2.45 -1.39 3.61
C GLN A 79 -3.53 -1.83 2.62
N ILE A 80 -3.19 -2.80 1.75
CA ILE A 80 -4.09 -3.29 0.70
C ILE A 80 -5.10 -4.28 1.25
N GLY A 81 -4.67 -5.16 2.15
CA GLY A 81 -5.55 -6.18 2.68
C GLY A 81 -5.04 -6.79 3.98
N SER A 82 -5.93 -7.44 4.69
CA SER A 82 -5.63 -8.05 5.98
C SER A 82 -5.12 -9.48 5.87
N ASP A 83 -5.19 -10.09 4.68
CA ASP A 83 -4.68 -11.43 4.46
C ASP A 83 -3.92 -11.52 3.14
N LEU A 84 -3.16 -12.61 3.00
CA LEU A 84 -2.31 -12.84 1.85
C LEU A 84 -3.11 -12.93 0.54
N ALA A 85 -4.30 -13.52 0.59
CA ALA A 85 -5.13 -13.68 -0.60
C ALA A 85 -5.53 -12.33 -1.20
N GLN A 86 -5.88 -11.37 -0.35
CA GLN A 86 -6.22 -10.01 -0.78
C GLN A 86 -5.02 -9.32 -1.42
N VAL A 87 -3.87 -9.44 -0.81
CA VAL A 87 -2.62 -8.84 -1.32
C VAL A 87 -2.23 -9.47 -2.66
N GLU A 88 -2.30 -10.77 -2.76
CA GLU A 88 -1.99 -11.49 -4.01
C GLU A 88 -2.96 -11.13 -5.13
N THR A 89 -4.23 -10.97 -4.81
CA THR A 89 -5.25 -10.56 -5.77
C THR A 89 -4.94 -9.18 -6.35
N PHE A 90 -4.55 -8.25 -5.49
CA PHE A 90 -4.18 -6.91 -5.92
C PHE A 90 -2.91 -6.93 -6.77
N ASP A 91 -1.89 -7.69 -6.35
CA ASP A 91 -0.65 -7.84 -7.12
C ASP A 91 -0.93 -8.40 -8.51
N ARG A 92 -1.77 -9.43 -8.58
CA ARG A 92 -2.15 -10.04 -9.86
C ARG A 92 -2.85 -9.04 -10.77
N LEU A 93 -3.74 -8.23 -10.22
CA LEU A 93 -4.41 -7.16 -10.96
C LEU A 93 -3.38 -6.19 -11.55
N CYS A 94 -2.43 -5.76 -10.74
CA CYS A 94 -1.38 -4.84 -11.19
C CYS A 94 -0.56 -5.47 -12.32
N ARG A 95 -0.18 -6.73 -12.18
CA ARG A 95 0.58 -7.45 -13.22
C ARG A 95 -0.20 -7.58 -14.51
N GLN A 96 -1.50 -7.89 -14.43
CA GLN A 96 -2.36 -8.02 -15.61
C GLN A 96 -2.44 -6.73 -16.40
N HIS A 97 -2.41 -5.60 -15.71
CA HIS A 97 -2.52 -4.28 -16.33
C HIS A 97 -1.17 -3.57 -16.49
N ARG A 98 -0.07 -4.30 -16.26
CA ARG A 98 1.30 -3.76 -16.39
C ARG A 98 1.54 -2.55 -15.50
N VAL A 99 0.95 -2.57 -14.31
CA VAL A 99 1.12 -1.54 -13.30
C VAL A 99 2.25 -1.98 -12.37
N ARG A 100 3.24 -1.10 -12.17
CA ARG A 100 4.29 -1.35 -11.20
C ARG A 100 3.75 -1.14 -9.80
N LEU A 101 3.85 -2.16 -8.96
CA LEU A 101 3.47 -2.07 -7.57
C LEU A 101 4.73 -1.95 -6.73
N ARG A 102 4.81 -0.91 -5.92
CA ARG A 102 5.95 -0.68 -5.06
C ARG A 102 5.51 -0.42 -3.63
N TYR A 103 6.19 -1.08 -2.70
CA TYR A 103 6.00 -0.86 -1.27
C TYR A 103 7.22 -0.16 -0.70
N ARG A 104 7.01 0.69 0.33
CA ARG A 104 8.11 1.34 1.05
C ARG A 104 9.07 0.32 1.63
N TRP A 105 8.53 -0.79 2.11
CA TRP A 105 9.28 -1.87 2.73
C TRP A 105 10.25 -2.55 1.77
N GLY A 106 10.32 -2.13 0.58
CA GLY A 106 10.91 -2.98 -0.38
C GLY A 106 12.12 -2.44 -1.09
N GLY A 107 13.21 -2.29 -0.46
CA GLY A 107 14.45 -2.45 -1.19
C GLY A 107 14.68 -3.89 -1.63
N GLY A 108 13.80 -4.82 -1.26
CA GLY A 108 13.96 -6.25 -1.44
C GLY A 108 13.12 -6.85 -2.56
N PRO A 109 12.91 -8.16 -2.52
CA PRO A 109 12.18 -8.86 -3.56
C PRO A 109 10.77 -8.28 -3.73
N ARG A 110 10.35 -8.14 -4.96
CA ARG A 110 9.06 -7.54 -5.33
C ARG A 110 7.92 -8.55 -5.24
N ASP A 111 8.14 -9.63 -4.52
CA ASP A 111 7.12 -10.63 -4.30
C ASP A 111 6.27 -10.18 -3.11
N PRO A 112 4.98 -9.84 -3.32
CA PRO A 112 4.11 -9.41 -2.23
C PRO A 112 3.93 -10.50 -1.17
N ARG A 113 4.05 -11.76 -1.57
CA ARG A 113 3.98 -12.88 -0.62
C ARG A 113 5.14 -12.83 0.35
N ALA A 114 6.36 -12.63 -0.12
CA ALA A 114 7.53 -12.55 0.73
C ALA A 114 7.42 -11.36 1.70
N LEU A 115 6.99 -10.20 1.20
CA LEU A 115 6.79 -9.02 2.03
C LEU A 115 5.70 -9.23 3.07
N PHE A 116 4.60 -9.84 2.68
CA PHE A 116 3.49 -10.12 3.58
C PHE A 116 3.92 -11.10 4.68
N ASP A 117 4.66 -12.15 4.33
CA ASP A 117 5.16 -13.13 5.28
C ASP A 117 6.10 -12.48 6.30
N VAL A 118 6.99 -11.59 5.87
CA VAL A 118 7.88 -10.85 6.78
C VAL A 118 7.06 -10.02 7.76
N ILE A 119 6.06 -9.30 7.29
CA ILE A 119 5.21 -8.47 8.15
C ILE A 119 4.42 -9.34 9.12
N CYS A 120 3.87 -10.45 8.66
CA CYS A 120 3.14 -11.39 9.51
C CYS A 120 4.04 -12.01 10.57
N ASP A 121 5.28 -12.34 10.24
CA ASP A 121 6.24 -12.88 11.18
C ASP A 121 6.59 -11.85 12.25
N ILE A 122 6.79 -10.60 11.89
CA ILE A 122 7.03 -9.50 12.83
C ILE A 122 5.84 -9.36 13.77
N LYS A 123 4.62 -9.33 13.23
CA LYS A 123 3.41 -9.23 14.05
C LYS A 123 3.23 -10.42 14.97
N ARG A 124 3.47 -11.61 14.46
CA ARG A 124 3.37 -12.84 15.24
C ARG A 124 4.35 -12.82 16.41
N PHE A 125 5.57 -12.40 16.16
CA PHE A 125 6.59 -12.25 17.19
C PHE A 125 6.14 -11.25 18.26
N THR A 126 5.64 -10.09 17.85
CA THR A 126 5.15 -9.05 18.76
C THR A 126 3.99 -9.56 19.62
N VAL A 127 3.02 -10.24 19.00
CA VAL A 127 1.88 -10.83 19.72
C VAL A 127 2.36 -11.89 20.73
N THR A 128 3.29 -12.74 20.33
CA THR A 128 3.84 -13.77 21.21
C THR A 128 4.55 -13.15 22.41
N ASP A 129 5.32 -12.10 22.19
CA ASP A 129 6.01 -11.37 23.24
C ASP A 129 5.02 -10.75 24.21
N GLU A 130 3.97 -10.11 23.71
CA GLU A 130 2.90 -9.57 24.54
C GLU A 130 2.19 -10.67 25.34
N HIS A 131 1.91 -11.78 24.71
CA HIS A 131 1.29 -12.92 25.36
C HIS A 131 2.16 -13.43 26.51
N LEU A 132 3.46 -13.53 26.31
CA LEU A 132 4.41 -13.94 27.34
C LEU A 132 4.44 -12.96 28.50
N ARG A 133 4.26 -11.68 28.25
CA ARG A 133 4.18 -10.65 29.30
C ARG A 133 2.94 -10.77 30.16
N LEU A 134 1.87 -11.31 29.61
CA LEU A 134 0.59 -11.50 30.31
C LEU A 134 0.59 -12.79 31.15
N LEU A 135 1.51 -13.69 30.91
CA LEU A 135 1.67 -14.91 31.67
C LEU A 135 2.56 -14.69 32.89
#